data_d53c9d2597bb4373047f0c36f9b6ce80
#
_entry.id   d53c9d2597bb4373047f0c36f9b6ce80
#
_cell.length_a   1.000
_cell.length_b   1.000
_cell.length_c   1.000
_cell.angle_alpha   90.00
_cell.angle_beta   90.00
_cell.angle_gamma   90.00
#
_symmetry.space_group_name_H-M   'P 1'
#
loop_
_entity.id
_entity.type
_entity.pdbx_description
1 polymer ?
#
loop_
_entity_poly.entity_id
_entity_poly.type
_entity_poly.pdbx_seq_one_letter_code
_entity_poly.pdbx_strand_id
1 'polypeptide(L)'
;MAGIRLPTKRPLHRALLVFSVFCFSACGLTLSPSAASQEAILSDKTRTGDSINQRINSQFIGDLEEIRKRRILRVLVSYNRTNFFHTDKGPRGIEYELMAAYEKYLNRGPRKERFKTHLVFLTRPFNQLINALTLGEGDIVASGLTITPERKQLVDFTAPYIRNVNEILVSYKGAKPITRIEELAGEQIIVVANSSYIVQLQQINLALGGLGLESMEIIQANELLEAEDILEMVNAGLFHYTIVDSHIANIYSSAYKNIIVHDDFILRNGGEIAWAINKNLPKFKASLNDFIENYARQGRYLGNVLYRRYFENTAWIQHPLDFTALDRTPCLQYYFEKYAQFYDFDWYLIAAQAYKESKFDQKLVSRRGAYGVMQIKPSTANSKHVRIANIKTDMENNIHAGIRYLASLRDYYFDKPEYAPEDVINFSLAAYNAGPGRVRQLQRIAKRKGLDPYKWFYNVETIARNEIGLETVNYVTFIQKTKEALKLATQLEKEKRLLKQQHLNELNPENSNSPGPVDDDLRLDYSPFDETDDSGEEQEKNEGDEDITPAVSNQPAPAIEPKTPPR
;
A
#
# COMPACT_ATOMS: atom_id res chain seq x y z
N MET A 1 -39.83 12.67 -56.39
CA MET A 1 -41.03 13.42 -55.98
C MET A 1 -40.92 13.76 -54.51
N ALA A 2 -41.07 15.07 -54.20
CA ALA A 2 -41.30 15.75 -52.94
C ALA A 2 -40.32 15.40 -51.79
N GLY A 3 -39.45 16.21 -51.28
CA GLY A 3 -39.37 17.70 -51.24
C GLY A 3 -40.11 18.26 -50.04
N ILE A 4 -39.45 18.38 -48.81
CA ILE A 4 -39.94 19.32 -47.81
C ILE A 4 -38.76 19.83 -46.98
N ARG A 5 -38.70 21.07 -47.00
CA ARG A 5 -37.91 22.20 -46.54
C ARG A 5 -37.77 22.32 -45.04
N LEU A 6 -36.59 22.77 -44.65
CA LEU A 6 -36.27 23.47 -43.39
C LEU A 6 -36.87 24.89 -43.39
N PRO A 7 -37.18 25.46 -42.24
CA PRO A 7 -37.23 26.91 -42.10
C PRO A 7 -36.11 27.48 -41.25
N THR A 8 -35.76 28.64 -41.75
CA THR A 8 -34.68 29.58 -41.48
C THR A 8 -34.78 30.32 -40.15
N LYS A 9 -33.63 30.76 -39.69
CA LYS A 9 -33.36 31.80 -38.67
C LYS A 9 -34.02 33.15 -38.99
N ARG A 10 -34.41 33.91 -37.94
CA ARG A 10 -34.38 35.40 -37.91
C ARG A 10 -34.31 35.94 -36.45
N PRO A 11 -33.98 37.26 -36.24
CA PRO A 11 -32.95 37.65 -35.27
C PRO A 11 -33.45 38.57 -34.13
N LEU A 12 -32.49 38.92 -33.26
CA LEU A 12 -32.55 39.90 -32.17
C LEU A 12 -33.31 41.21 -32.47
N HIS A 13 -34.05 41.69 -31.46
CA HIS A 13 -34.26 43.14 -31.26
C HIS A 13 -33.93 43.55 -29.82
N ARG A 14 -32.96 44.47 -29.74
CA ARG A 14 -32.65 45.32 -28.58
C ARG A 14 -33.82 46.25 -28.30
N ALA A 15 -34.23 46.39 -27.07
CA ALA A 15 -34.97 47.56 -26.60
C ALA A 15 -34.23 48.15 -25.39
N LEU A 16 -33.63 49.31 -25.62
CA LEU A 16 -33.20 50.26 -24.59
C LEU A 16 -34.47 50.90 -23.99
N LEU A 17 -34.58 50.92 -22.70
CA LEU A 17 -35.48 51.84 -21.98
C LEU A 17 -34.67 52.58 -20.93
N VAL A 18 -34.47 53.86 -21.25
CA VAL A 18 -33.97 54.90 -20.35
C VAL A 18 -35.13 55.31 -19.44
N PHE A 19 -34.94 55.28 -18.14
CA PHE A 19 -35.82 56.02 -17.22
C PHE A 19 -35.02 56.78 -16.19
N SER A 20 -35.46 58.01 -16.04
CA SER A 20 -34.94 59.15 -15.36
C SER A 20 -34.71 58.97 -13.85
N VAL A 21 -33.70 59.69 -13.43
CA VAL A 21 -33.34 60.07 -12.08
C VAL A 21 -34.49 60.77 -11.37
N PHE A 22 -34.85 60.32 -10.18
CA PHE A 22 -35.43 61.13 -9.14
C PHE A 22 -34.65 60.93 -7.82
N CYS A 23 -33.99 62.03 -7.42
CA CYS A 23 -33.39 62.16 -6.09
C CYS A 23 -34.48 62.22 -5.02
N PHE A 24 -34.44 61.29 -4.09
CA PHE A 24 -34.97 61.54 -2.76
C PHE A 24 -33.91 61.21 -1.71
N SER A 25 -33.43 62.26 -1.08
CA SER A 25 -32.56 62.21 0.09
C SER A 25 -33.40 61.73 1.28
N ALA A 26 -33.13 60.50 1.73
CA ALA A 26 -33.56 60.03 3.04
C ALA A 26 -32.39 59.32 3.71
N CYS A 27 -31.97 59.92 4.80
CA CYS A 27 -30.99 59.43 5.75
C CYS A 27 -31.47 58.07 6.27
N GLY A 28 -30.90 56.97 5.80
CA GLY A 28 -31.19 55.62 6.22
C GLY A 28 -29.89 54.96 6.65
N LEU A 29 -29.74 54.76 7.94
CA LEU A 29 -28.68 53.96 8.54
C LEU A 29 -28.56 52.62 7.83
N THR A 30 -27.50 52.43 7.09
CA THR A 30 -27.09 51.09 6.62
C THR A 30 -26.49 50.33 7.80
N LEU A 31 -27.31 49.48 8.41
CA LEU A 31 -26.85 48.43 9.31
C LEU A 31 -26.02 47.48 8.47
N SER A 32 -24.68 47.60 8.53
CA SER A 32 -23.78 46.58 8.10
C SER A 32 -24.11 45.29 8.89
N PRO A 33 -24.19 44.10 8.26
CA PRO A 33 -24.38 42.87 9.02
C PRO A 33 -23.26 42.76 10.06
N SER A 34 -23.64 42.61 11.32
CA SER A 34 -22.72 42.57 12.44
C SER A 34 -21.71 41.45 12.27
N ALA A 35 -20.48 41.65 12.75
CA ALA A 35 -19.42 40.64 12.76
C ALA A 35 -19.91 39.28 13.30
N ALA A 36 -20.91 39.29 14.19
CA ALA A 36 -21.57 38.08 14.69
C ALA A 36 -22.31 37.27 13.63
N SER A 37 -22.87 37.91 12.57
CA SER A 37 -23.50 37.16 11.47
C SER A 37 -22.50 36.57 10.50
N GLN A 38 -21.34 37.20 10.32
CA GLN A 38 -20.25 36.62 9.52
C GLN A 38 -19.54 35.46 10.23
N GLU A 39 -19.33 35.55 11.54
CA GLU A 39 -18.85 34.43 12.36
C GLU A 39 -19.85 33.28 12.41
N ALA A 40 -21.15 33.51 12.45
CA ALA A 40 -22.16 32.45 12.41
C ALA A 40 -22.19 31.73 11.05
N ILE A 41 -21.99 32.45 9.94
CA ILE A 41 -21.93 31.85 8.58
C ILE A 41 -20.61 31.10 8.37
N LEU A 42 -19.50 31.59 8.90
CA LEU A 42 -18.21 30.90 8.92
C LEU A 42 -18.23 29.68 9.85
N SER A 43 -18.88 29.78 11.03
CA SER A 43 -19.02 28.67 11.95
C SER A 43 -19.93 27.56 11.41
N ASP A 44 -20.92 27.89 10.61
CA ASP A 44 -21.80 26.89 10.00
C ASP A 44 -21.15 26.14 8.80
N LYS A 45 -20.25 26.79 8.06
CA LYS A 45 -19.43 26.13 7.01
C LYS A 45 -18.35 25.23 7.62
N THR A 46 -17.73 25.60 8.73
CA THR A 46 -16.80 24.73 9.47
C THR A 46 -17.53 23.59 10.18
N ARG A 47 -18.70 23.84 10.76
CA ARG A 47 -19.53 22.79 11.40
C ARG A 47 -19.99 21.71 10.43
N THR A 48 -20.29 22.01 9.16
CA THR A 48 -20.67 20.99 8.16
C THR A 48 -19.50 20.11 7.75
N GLY A 49 -18.28 20.62 7.63
CA GLY A 49 -17.07 19.86 7.34
C GLY A 49 -16.65 18.96 8.52
N ASP A 50 -16.64 19.48 9.72
CA ASP A 50 -16.35 18.73 10.94
C ASP A 50 -17.38 17.62 11.19
N SER A 51 -18.65 17.86 10.85
CA SER A 51 -19.71 16.86 11.01
C SER A 51 -19.54 15.64 10.10
N ILE A 52 -18.95 15.77 8.92
CA ILE A 52 -18.68 14.63 8.01
C ILE A 52 -17.48 13.82 8.51
N ASN A 53 -16.37 14.48 8.84
CA ASN A 53 -15.18 13.81 9.39
C ASN A 53 -15.50 13.12 10.73
N GLN A 54 -16.26 13.76 11.57
CA GLN A 54 -16.71 13.16 12.83
C GLN A 54 -17.57 11.92 12.59
N ARG A 55 -18.48 11.95 11.60
CA ARG A 55 -19.30 10.77 11.23
C ARG A 55 -18.48 9.64 10.63
N ILE A 56 -17.38 9.94 9.93
CA ILE A 56 -16.47 8.93 9.37
C ILE A 56 -15.66 8.28 10.50
N ASN A 57 -15.11 9.07 11.41
CA ASN A 57 -14.13 8.63 12.40
C ASN A 57 -14.73 8.22 13.75
N SER A 58 -16.00 8.54 14.03
CA SER A 58 -16.64 8.10 15.27
C SER A 58 -16.93 6.62 15.27
N GLN A 59 -16.72 5.97 16.41
CA GLN A 59 -17.20 4.60 16.62
C GLN A 59 -18.71 4.55 16.49
N PHE A 60 -19.20 3.57 15.74
CA PHE A 60 -20.63 3.41 15.49
C PHE A 60 -20.94 1.97 15.08
N ILE A 61 -21.98 1.44 15.68
CA ILE A 61 -22.59 0.15 15.28
C ILE A 61 -24.08 0.41 15.15
N GLY A 62 -24.64 0.15 13.98
CA GLY A 62 -26.08 0.36 13.72
C GLY A 62 -26.57 -0.46 12.54
N ASP A 63 -27.87 -0.78 12.53
CA ASP A 63 -28.49 -1.52 11.45
C ASP A 63 -28.76 -0.60 10.23
N LEU A 64 -29.32 -1.13 9.18
CA LEU A 64 -29.50 -0.46 7.89
C LEU A 64 -30.16 0.93 7.99
N GLU A 65 -31.15 1.09 8.88
CA GLU A 65 -31.85 2.38 9.02
C GLU A 65 -30.95 3.45 9.65
N GLU A 66 -30.15 3.08 10.63
CA GLU A 66 -29.16 3.97 11.25
C GLU A 66 -28.07 4.36 10.27
N ILE A 67 -27.57 3.40 9.48
CA ILE A 67 -26.61 3.65 8.39
C ILE A 67 -27.19 4.63 7.37
N ARG A 68 -28.45 4.43 6.96
CA ARG A 68 -29.16 5.34 6.04
C ARG A 68 -29.35 6.75 6.62
N LYS A 69 -29.69 6.88 7.91
CA LYS A 69 -29.79 8.17 8.59
C LYS A 69 -28.44 8.89 8.62
N ARG A 70 -27.37 8.13 8.86
CA ARG A 70 -26.00 8.64 8.86
C ARG A 70 -25.49 9.01 7.46
N ARG A 71 -26.05 8.40 6.40
CA ARG A 71 -25.71 8.61 4.97
C ARG A 71 -24.28 8.24 4.61
N ILE A 72 -23.61 7.49 5.42
CA ILE A 72 -22.25 7.00 5.23
C ILE A 72 -22.25 5.53 5.57
N LEU A 73 -21.70 4.71 4.66
CA LEU A 73 -21.37 3.30 4.88
C LEU A 73 -19.84 3.18 4.81
N ARG A 74 -19.24 2.83 5.92
CA ARG A 74 -17.78 2.69 6.06
C ARG A 74 -17.38 1.26 5.75
N VAL A 75 -16.57 1.10 4.72
CA VAL A 75 -16.10 -0.18 4.23
C VAL A 75 -14.64 -0.35 4.64
N LEU A 76 -14.38 -1.30 5.54
CA LEU A 76 -13.02 -1.69 5.93
C LEU A 76 -12.45 -2.61 4.85
N VAL A 77 -11.26 -2.28 4.36
CA VAL A 77 -10.55 -3.01 3.31
C VAL A 77 -9.06 -3.12 3.65
N SER A 78 -8.40 -4.21 3.24
CA SER A 78 -6.94 -4.24 3.17
C SER A 78 -6.47 -3.80 1.78
N TYR A 79 -5.26 -3.26 1.71
CA TYR A 79 -4.68 -2.78 0.45
C TYR A 79 -3.89 -3.90 -0.21
N ASN A 80 -4.48 -4.52 -1.23
CA ASN A 80 -3.83 -5.55 -2.05
C ASN A 80 -4.25 -5.45 -3.51
N ARG A 81 -3.56 -6.17 -4.38
CA ARG A 81 -3.69 -6.01 -5.84
C ARG A 81 -4.96 -6.61 -6.44
N THR A 82 -5.70 -7.44 -5.71
CA THR A 82 -6.93 -8.09 -6.19
C THR A 82 -8.19 -7.47 -5.59
N ASN A 83 -8.20 -7.22 -4.28
CA ASN A 83 -9.41 -6.81 -3.57
C ASN A 83 -9.63 -5.30 -3.59
N PHE A 84 -8.61 -4.53 -3.20
CA PHE A 84 -8.69 -3.06 -3.15
C PHE A 84 -7.34 -2.42 -3.40
N PHE A 85 -7.20 -1.67 -4.48
CA PHE A 85 -6.01 -0.92 -4.83
C PHE A 85 -6.37 0.37 -5.57
N HIS A 86 -5.39 1.23 -5.78
CA HIS A 86 -5.58 2.48 -6.52
C HIS A 86 -4.82 2.45 -7.83
N THR A 87 -5.40 3.10 -8.83
CA THR A 87 -4.78 3.40 -10.13
C THR A 87 -4.86 4.90 -10.38
N ASP A 88 -4.17 5.40 -11.40
CA ASP A 88 -4.26 6.81 -11.82
C ASP A 88 -5.70 7.23 -12.19
N LYS A 89 -6.55 6.25 -12.49
CA LYS A 89 -7.98 6.47 -12.81
C LYS A 89 -8.91 6.30 -11.60
N GLY A 90 -8.37 6.11 -10.41
CA GLY A 90 -9.11 5.92 -9.16
C GLY A 90 -9.04 4.50 -8.59
N PRO A 91 -9.84 4.22 -7.53
CA PRO A 91 -9.85 2.92 -6.87
C PRO A 91 -10.30 1.79 -7.79
N ARG A 92 -9.74 0.61 -7.59
CA ARG A 92 -10.02 -0.64 -8.30
C ARG A 92 -9.99 -1.82 -7.34
N GLY A 93 -10.34 -2.99 -7.83
CA GLY A 93 -10.35 -4.25 -7.10
C GLY A 93 -11.75 -4.85 -7.05
N ILE A 94 -11.81 -6.17 -6.84
CA ILE A 94 -13.10 -6.86 -6.84
C ILE A 94 -14.02 -6.34 -5.73
N GLU A 95 -13.46 -6.11 -4.54
CA GLU A 95 -14.22 -5.61 -3.40
C GLU A 95 -14.71 -4.17 -3.61
N TYR A 96 -13.84 -3.33 -4.17
CA TYR A 96 -14.25 -1.97 -4.53
C TYR A 96 -15.42 -1.97 -5.51
N GLU A 97 -15.32 -2.75 -6.60
CA GLU A 97 -16.37 -2.74 -7.63
C GLU A 97 -17.68 -3.38 -7.15
N LEU A 98 -17.60 -4.43 -6.33
CA LEU A 98 -18.78 -5.03 -5.69
C LEU A 98 -19.47 -4.05 -4.73
N MET A 99 -18.69 -3.38 -3.89
CA MET A 99 -19.23 -2.39 -2.95
C MET A 99 -19.78 -1.16 -3.67
N ALA A 100 -19.13 -0.67 -4.74
CA ALA A 100 -19.65 0.42 -5.56
C ALA A 100 -20.99 0.04 -6.27
N ALA A 101 -21.13 -1.23 -6.65
CA ALA A 101 -22.40 -1.73 -7.16
C ALA A 101 -23.46 -1.84 -6.05
N TYR A 102 -23.06 -2.22 -4.83
CA TYR A 102 -23.94 -2.21 -3.67
C TYR A 102 -24.40 -0.80 -3.30
N GLU A 103 -23.56 0.22 -3.39
CA GLU A 103 -23.98 1.61 -3.21
C GLU A 103 -25.11 2.02 -4.16
N LYS A 104 -24.99 1.65 -5.44
CA LYS A 104 -26.06 1.89 -6.43
C LYS A 104 -27.33 1.13 -6.08
N TYR A 105 -27.19 -0.14 -5.65
CA TYR A 105 -28.31 -0.96 -5.19
C TYR A 105 -28.99 -0.35 -3.96
N LEU A 106 -28.24 0.06 -2.95
CA LEU A 106 -28.74 0.65 -1.71
C LEU A 106 -29.52 1.95 -1.95
N ASN A 107 -29.10 2.71 -2.96
CA ASN A 107 -29.66 4.00 -3.34
C ASN A 107 -30.68 3.92 -4.50
N ARG A 108 -31.11 2.72 -4.91
CA ARG A 108 -32.10 2.56 -5.99
C ARG A 108 -33.43 3.24 -5.63
N GLY A 109 -34.13 3.75 -6.65
CA GLY A 109 -35.40 4.48 -6.52
C GLY A 109 -35.25 6.00 -6.51
N PRO A 110 -36.37 6.76 -6.53
CA PRO A 110 -36.36 8.21 -6.72
C PRO A 110 -35.96 8.95 -5.43
N ARG A 111 -34.72 8.81 -4.99
CA ARG A 111 -34.18 9.53 -3.83
C ARG A 111 -33.45 10.80 -4.27
N LYS A 112 -33.74 11.93 -3.61
CA LYS A 112 -32.93 13.14 -3.77
C LYS A 112 -31.50 12.85 -3.34
N GLU A 113 -30.50 13.42 -4.05
CA GLU A 113 -29.06 13.19 -3.81
C GLU A 113 -28.69 13.34 -2.33
N ARG A 114 -29.23 14.38 -1.67
CA ARG A 114 -29.00 14.64 -0.24
C ARG A 114 -29.43 13.51 0.71
N PHE A 115 -30.18 12.51 0.26
CA PHE A 115 -30.65 11.37 1.07
C PHE A 115 -29.96 10.06 0.72
N LYS A 116 -29.05 10.05 -0.24
CA LYS A 116 -28.26 8.87 -0.58
C LYS A 116 -27.24 8.55 0.49
N THR A 117 -26.93 7.27 0.62
CA THR A 117 -25.83 6.77 1.45
C THR A 117 -24.61 6.59 0.57
N HIS A 118 -23.48 7.17 0.98
CA HIS A 118 -22.23 7.10 0.23
C HIS A 118 -21.22 6.20 0.93
N LEU A 119 -20.40 5.49 0.13
CA LEU A 119 -19.33 4.66 0.65
C LEU A 119 -18.13 5.50 1.05
N VAL A 120 -17.49 5.10 2.13
CA VAL A 120 -16.17 5.56 2.53
C VAL A 120 -15.31 4.34 2.79
N PHE A 121 -14.28 4.16 1.97
CA PHE A 121 -13.33 3.06 2.15
C PHE A 121 -12.27 3.45 3.18
N LEU A 122 -12.12 2.62 4.20
CA LEU A 122 -11.17 2.77 5.30
C LEU A 122 -10.17 1.62 5.21
N THR A 123 -8.94 1.93 4.85
CA THR A 123 -7.89 0.93 4.76
C THR A 123 -7.31 0.60 6.13
N ARG A 124 -7.08 -0.69 6.40
CA ARG A 124 -6.42 -1.24 7.59
C ARG A 124 -5.58 -2.44 7.16
N PRO A 125 -4.54 -2.82 7.92
CA PRO A 125 -3.89 -4.12 7.79
C PRO A 125 -4.91 -5.25 7.88
N PHE A 126 -4.70 -6.34 7.14
CA PHE A 126 -5.65 -7.47 7.09
C PHE A 126 -5.95 -8.04 8.48
N ASN A 127 -4.92 -8.21 9.31
CA ASN A 127 -5.04 -8.73 10.67
C ASN A 127 -5.84 -7.83 11.63
N GLN A 128 -6.04 -6.56 11.30
CA GLN A 128 -6.77 -5.58 12.12
C GLN A 128 -8.23 -5.39 11.71
N LEU A 129 -8.66 -5.91 10.55
CA LEU A 129 -9.98 -5.64 9.98
C LEU A 129 -11.15 -6.06 10.88
N ILE A 130 -11.12 -7.27 11.44
CA ILE A 130 -12.20 -7.79 12.30
C ILE A 130 -12.23 -6.99 13.61
N ASN A 131 -11.08 -6.69 14.19
CA ASN A 131 -11.01 -5.88 15.40
C ASN A 131 -11.57 -4.47 15.18
N ALA A 132 -11.17 -3.80 14.09
CA ALA A 132 -11.71 -2.49 13.72
C ALA A 132 -13.23 -2.52 13.51
N LEU A 133 -13.77 -3.60 12.90
CA LEU A 133 -15.20 -3.79 12.74
C LEU A 133 -15.91 -3.90 14.10
N THR A 134 -15.42 -4.76 15.00
CA THR A 134 -16.04 -4.97 16.32
C THR A 134 -15.97 -3.74 17.20
N LEU A 135 -14.95 -2.89 17.05
CA LEU A 135 -14.85 -1.59 17.70
C LEU A 135 -15.76 -0.51 17.08
N GLY A 136 -16.46 -0.83 15.99
CA GLY A 136 -17.33 0.13 15.30
C GLY A 136 -16.58 1.21 14.53
N GLU A 137 -15.33 0.99 14.14
CA GLU A 137 -14.56 1.88 13.25
C GLU A 137 -15.03 1.79 11.80
N GLY A 138 -15.68 0.69 11.43
CA GLY A 138 -16.32 0.45 10.14
C GLY A 138 -17.65 -0.24 10.29
N ASP A 139 -18.41 -0.32 9.21
CA ASP A 139 -19.76 -0.91 9.21
C ASP A 139 -19.75 -2.29 8.54
N ILE A 140 -18.78 -2.55 7.66
CA ILE A 140 -18.59 -3.79 6.90
C ILE A 140 -17.11 -4.01 6.58
N VAL A 141 -16.65 -5.25 6.61
CA VAL A 141 -15.35 -5.66 6.06
C VAL A 141 -15.57 -6.30 4.70
N ALA A 142 -14.92 -5.76 3.68
CA ALA A 142 -14.88 -6.26 2.31
C ALA A 142 -13.43 -6.44 1.87
N SER A 143 -12.85 -7.61 2.15
CA SER A 143 -11.41 -7.87 1.96
C SER A 143 -11.11 -9.36 1.73
N GLY A 144 -11.97 -10.09 1.03
CA GLY A 144 -11.73 -11.48 0.73
C GLY A 144 -11.70 -12.39 1.96
N LEU A 145 -12.52 -12.11 2.99
CA LEU A 145 -12.51 -12.89 4.23
C LEU A 145 -13.13 -14.28 4.03
N THR A 146 -12.36 -15.32 4.31
CA THR A 146 -12.87 -16.69 4.42
C THR A 146 -13.71 -16.84 5.70
N ILE A 147 -14.88 -17.45 5.58
CA ILE A 147 -15.75 -17.77 6.70
C ILE A 147 -15.10 -18.89 7.52
N THR A 148 -14.83 -18.63 8.81
CA THR A 148 -14.35 -19.65 9.75
C THR A 148 -15.19 -19.69 11.03
N PRO A 149 -15.20 -20.82 11.78
CA PRO A 149 -15.90 -20.92 13.06
C PRO A 149 -15.45 -19.85 14.07
N GLU A 150 -14.14 -19.57 14.14
CA GLU A 150 -13.55 -18.60 15.07
C GLU A 150 -14.03 -17.18 14.74
N ARG A 151 -14.00 -16.80 13.47
CA ARG A 151 -14.49 -15.49 13.01
C ARG A 151 -15.98 -15.33 13.24
N LYS A 152 -16.78 -16.40 13.05
CA LYS A 152 -18.23 -16.39 13.35
C LYS A 152 -18.54 -16.14 14.84
N GLN A 153 -17.61 -16.44 15.74
CA GLN A 153 -17.78 -16.09 17.16
C GLN A 153 -17.69 -14.58 17.40
N LEU A 154 -16.97 -13.84 16.56
CA LEU A 154 -16.74 -12.41 16.70
C LEU A 154 -17.72 -11.56 15.89
N VAL A 155 -18.02 -11.97 14.66
CA VAL A 155 -18.78 -11.20 13.66
C VAL A 155 -19.84 -12.07 12.99
N ASP A 156 -20.78 -11.42 12.29
CA ASP A 156 -21.69 -12.07 11.36
C ASP A 156 -21.13 -11.98 9.93
N PHE A 157 -21.40 -13.01 9.14
CA PHE A 157 -21.09 -13.04 7.71
C PHE A 157 -22.35 -12.92 6.86
N THR A 158 -22.21 -12.30 5.70
CA THR A 158 -23.20 -12.32 4.63
C THR A 158 -23.29 -13.70 3.97
N ALA A 159 -24.21 -13.88 3.04
CA ALA A 159 -24.10 -14.96 2.06
C ALA A 159 -22.76 -14.87 1.32
N PRO A 160 -22.10 -16.00 1.02
CA PRO A 160 -20.82 -15.98 0.32
C PRO A 160 -21.00 -15.57 -1.14
N TYR A 161 -20.08 -14.74 -1.64
CA TYR A 161 -20.03 -14.33 -3.04
C TYR A 161 -19.01 -15.13 -3.87
N ILE A 162 -18.00 -15.77 -3.23
CA ILE A 162 -17.13 -16.79 -3.83
C ILE A 162 -17.24 -18.07 -2.99
N ARG A 163 -17.38 -19.20 -3.67
CA ARG A 163 -17.51 -20.53 -3.07
C ARG A 163 -16.46 -21.48 -3.61
N ASN A 164 -16.28 -22.62 -2.94
CA ASN A 164 -15.35 -23.67 -3.32
C ASN A 164 -13.90 -23.16 -3.42
N VAL A 165 -13.51 -22.35 -2.45
CA VAL A 165 -12.13 -21.87 -2.32
C VAL A 165 -11.34 -22.87 -1.50
N ASN A 166 -10.27 -23.39 -2.08
CA ASN A 166 -9.36 -24.29 -1.37
C ASN A 166 -8.17 -23.49 -0.84
N GLU A 167 -7.70 -23.82 0.37
CA GLU A 167 -6.43 -23.36 0.90
C GLU A 167 -5.35 -24.35 0.44
N ILE A 168 -4.41 -23.91 -0.39
CA ILE A 168 -3.46 -24.77 -1.08
C ILE A 168 -2.01 -24.35 -0.86
N LEU A 169 -1.11 -25.33 -0.92
CA LEU A 169 0.32 -25.10 -0.83
C LEU A 169 0.85 -24.51 -2.14
N VAL A 170 1.71 -23.50 -2.03
CA VAL A 170 2.51 -22.96 -3.12
C VAL A 170 3.97 -22.98 -2.71
N SER A 171 4.83 -23.51 -3.58
CA SER A 171 6.27 -23.59 -3.35
C SER A 171 7.10 -22.83 -4.38
N TYR A 172 8.32 -22.45 -4.00
CA TYR A 172 9.37 -22.05 -4.93
C TYR A 172 9.89 -23.27 -5.71
N LYS A 173 10.13 -23.14 -7.00
CA LYS A 173 10.65 -24.24 -7.86
C LYS A 173 11.98 -24.83 -7.39
N GLY A 174 12.82 -24.02 -6.73
CA GLY A 174 14.09 -24.47 -6.18
C GLY A 174 13.99 -25.08 -4.78
N ALA A 175 12.79 -25.09 -4.18
CA ALA A 175 12.57 -25.73 -2.88
C ALA A 175 12.47 -27.24 -2.99
N LYS A 176 12.58 -27.96 -1.85
CA LYS A 176 12.34 -29.40 -1.78
C LYS A 176 10.91 -29.71 -2.27
N PRO A 177 10.73 -30.67 -3.18
CA PRO A 177 9.40 -31.07 -3.63
C PRO A 177 8.56 -31.63 -2.47
N ILE A 178 7.30 -31.21 -2.39
CA ILE A 178 6.34 -31.69 -1.39
C ILE A 178 5.21 -32.43 -2.11
N THR A 179 5.03 -33.69 -1.80
CA THR A 179 3.96 -34.55 -2.32
C THR A 179 3.07 -35.09 -1.21
N ARG A 180 3.59 -35.13 0.03
CA ARG A 180 2.90 -35.63 1.22
C ARG A 180 3.12 -34.71 2.39
N ILE A 181 2.19 -34.72 3.34
CA ILE A 181 2.19 -33.88 4.54
C ILE A 181 3.47 -34.06 5.38
N GLU A 182 3.96 -35.30 5.48
CA GLU A 182 5.14 -35.63 6.27
C GLU A 182 6.42 -34.95 5.75
N GLU A 183 6.45 -34.59 4.49
CA GLU A 183 7.58 -33.92 3.85
C GLU A 183 7.69 -32.44 4.24
N LEU A 184 6.63 -31.88 4.85
CA LEU A 184 6.63 -30.54 5.47
C LEU A 184 7.28 -30.52 6.85
N ALA A 185 7.60 -31.69 7.45
CA ALA A 185 8.25 -31.74 8.76
C ALA A 185 9.57 -30.94 8.75
N GLY A 186 9.72 -30.04 9.71
CA GLY A 186 10.89 -29.16 9.83
C GLY A 186 10.97 -28.01 8.80
N GLU A 187 10.01 -27.90 7.87
CA GLU A 187 10.00 -26.82 6.88
C GLU A 187 9.36 -25.53 7.45
N GLN A 188 9.78 -24.41 6.89
CA GLN A 188 9.25 -23.07 7.23
C GLN A 188 8.13 -22.68 6.28
N ILE A 189 6.95 -22.40 6.80
CA ILE A 189 5.77 -21.98 6.02
C ILE A 189 5.43 -20.55 6.39
N ILE A 190 5.48 -19.63 5.42
CA ILE A 190 5.18 -18.22 5.62
C ILE A 190 3.75 -17.95 5.18
N VAL A 191 2.96 -17.31 6.06
CA VAL A 191 1.55 -16.99 5.80
C VAL A 191 1.21 -15.57 6.22
N VAL A 192 0.13 -15.05 5.66
CA VAL A 192 -0.43 -13.75 6.08
C VAL A 192 -0.81 -13.81 7.57
N ALA A 193 -0.44 -12.78 8.31
CA ALA A 193 -0.73 -12.69 9.74
C ALA A 193 -2.23 -12.78 10.03
N ASN A 194 -2.60 -13.60 11.02
CA ASN A 194 -4.00 -13.87 11.41
C ASN A 194 -4.89 -14.42 10.27
N SER A 195 -4.29 -15.05 9.26
CA SER A 195 -5.04 -15.75 8.22
C SER A 195 -5.72 -17.02 8.74
N SER A 196 -6.71 -17.53 7.99
CA SER A 196 -7.38 -18.81 8.29
C SER A 196 -6.44 -20.01 8.19
N TYR A 197 -5.33 -19.87 7.47
CA TYR A 197 -4.35 -20.92 7.19
C TYR A 197 -3.65 -21.42 8.46
N ILE A 198 -3.44 -20.54 9.46
CA ILE A 198 -2.69 -20.83 10.69
C ILE A 198 -3.33 -22.00 11.46
N VAL A 199 -4.66 -21.99 11.57
CA VAL A 199 -5.39 -23.05 12.30
C VAL A 199 -5.16 -24.41 11.63
N GLN A 200 -5.21 -24.48 10.31
CA GLN A 200 -4.99 -25.73 9.56
C GLN A 200 -3.54 -26.22 9.70
N LEU A 201 -2.56 -25.32 9.59
CA LEU A 201 -1.15 -25.65 9.76
C LEU A 201 -0.85 -26.15 11.19
N GLN A 202 -1.48 -25.56 12.21
CA GLN A 202 -1.37 -26.05 13.59
C GLN A 202 -1.94 -27.47 13.75
N GLN A 203 -3.05 -27.79 13.08
CA GLN A 203 -3.60 -29.16 13.09
C GLN A 203 -2.66 -30.15 12.40
N ILE A 204 -2.02 -29.74 11.30
CA ILE A 204 -1.00 -30.57 10.63
C ILE A 204 0.19 -30.80 11.57
N ASN A 205 0.67 -29.78 12.30
CA ASN A 205 1.74 -29.94 13.28
C ASN A 205 1.38 -30.95 14.39
N LEU A 206 0.13 -30.94 14.85
CA LEU A 206 -0.33 -31.96 15.79
C LEU A 206 -0.28 -33.37 15.19
N ALA A 207 -0.64 -33.52 13.92
CA ALA A 207 -0.56 -34.81 13.22
C ALA A 207 0.89 -35.26 13.01
N LEU A 208 1.80 -34.37 12.61
CA LEU A 208 3.25 -34.65 12.50
C LEU A 208 3.85 -35.10 13.85
N GLY A 209 3.53 -34.38 14.94
CA GLY A 209 3.95 -34.77 16.28
C GLY A 209 3.42 -36.16 16.70
N GLY A 210 2.19 -36.51 16.30
CA GLY A 210 1.64 -37.85 16.50
C GLY A 210 2.37 -38.97 15.75
N LEU A 211 3.08 -38.62 14.67
CA LEU A 211 3.94 -39.51 13.90
C LEU A 211 5.40 -39.49 14.37
N GLY A 212 5.73 -38.70 15.40
CA GLY A 212 7.11 -38.52 15.89
C GLY A 212 7.99 -37.69 14.97
N LEU A 213 7.36 -36.91 14.07
CA LEU A 213 8.06 -36.01 13.15
C LEU A 213 8.17 -34.60 13.74
N GLU A 214 9.13 -33.83 13.23
CA GLU A 214 9.35 -32.44 13.59
C GLU A 214 8.17 -31.57 13.13
N SER A 215 7.79 -30.60 13.94
CA SER A 215 6.77 -29.63 13.57
C SER A 215 7.27 -28.67 12.48
N MET A 216 6.38 -28.25 11.57
CA MET A 216 6.66 -27.10 10.71
C MET A 216 6.78 -25.82 11.52
N GLU A 217 7.65 -24.93 11.12
CA GLU A 217 7.70 -23.57 11.62
C GLU A 217 6.69 -22.70 10.88
N ILE A 218 5.64 -22.22 11.58
CA ILE A 218 4.60 -21.38 11.02
C ILE A 218 4.98 -19.91 11.26
N ILE A 219 5.36 -19.21 10.20
CA ILE A 219 5.85 -17.85 10.26
C ILE A 219 4.76 -16.91 9.77
N GLN A 220 4.31 -16.03 10.65
CA GLN A 220 3.39 -14.96 10.28
C GLN A 220 4.17 -13.78 9.72
N ALA A 221 3.88 -13.42 8.47
CA ALA A 221 4.50 -12.29 7.80
C ALA A 221 4.16 -10.96 8.51
N ASN A 222 4.99 -9.94 8.27
CA ASN A 222 4.68 -8.57 8.73
C ASN A 222 3.30 -8.12 8.22
N GLU A 223 2.58 -7.35 9.02
CA GLU A 223 1.21 -6.89 8.71
C GLU A 223 1.07 -6.06 7.42
N LEU A 224 2.17 -5.57 6.87
CA LEU A 224 2.19 -4.89 5.58
C LEU A 224 2.14 -5.85 4.39
N LEU A 225 2.46 -7.15 4.60
CA LEU A 225 2.51 -8.15 3.53
C LEU A 225 1.18 -8.88 3.40
N GLU A 226 0.62 -8.81 2.20
CA GLU A 226 -0.59 -9.53 1.79
C GLU A 226 -0.21 -10.83 1.05
N ALA A 227 -1.19 -11.69 0.78
CA ALA A 227 -0.96 -12.98 0.10
C ALA A 227 -0.21 -12.84 -1.23
N GLU A 228 -0.54 -11.82 -2.01
CA GLU A 228 0.10 -11.54 -3.30
C GLU A 228 1.56 -11.11 -3.15
N ASP A 229 1.89 -10.37 -2.07
CA ASP A 229 3.26 -9.97 -1.78
C ASP A 229 4.10 -11.19 -1.38
N ILE A 230 3.54 -12.09 -0.55
CA ILE A 230 4.20 -13.34 -0.16
C ILE A 230 4.45 -14.23 -1.39
N LEU A 231 3.46 -14.37 -2.29
CA LEU A 231 3.64 -15.11 -3.55
C LEU A 231 4.74 -14.51 -4.44
N GLU A 232 4.84 -13.18 -4.48
CA GLU A 232 5.93 -12.49 -5.20
C GLU A 232 7.30 -12.83 -4.58
N MET A 233 7.39 -12.90 -3.26
CA MET A 233 8.61 -13.28 -2.54
C MET A 233 8.96 -14.77 -2.73
N VAL A 234 7.96 -15.65 -2.76
CA VAL A 234 8.16 -17.07 -3.12
C VAL A 234 8.68 -17.16 -4.56
N ASN A 235 8.10 -16.41 -5.50
CA ASN A 235 8.60 -16.40 -6.88
C ASN A 235 10.05 -15.87 -6.99
N ALA A 236 10.44 -14.93 -6.12
CA ALA A 236 11.81 -14.42 -6.05
C ALA A 236 12.79 -15.37 -5.33
N GLY A 237 12.31 -16.47 -4.75
CA GLY A 237 13.11 -17.45 -4.01
C GLY A 237 13.47 -17.02 -2.58
N LEU A 238 12.91 -15.91 -2.10
CA LEU A 238 13.12 -15.45 -0.72
C LEU A 238 12.42 -16.34 0.30
N PHE A 239 11.27 -16.90 -0.06
CA PHE A 239 10.52 -17.86 0.73
C PHE A 239 10.32 -19.14 -0.06
N HIS A 240 10.35 -20.30 0.63
CA HIS A 240 10.21 -21.58 -0.04
C HIS A 240 8.76 -22.04 -0.15
N TYR A 241 7.96 -21.84 0.90
CA TYR A 241 6.59 -22.35 0.99
C TYR A 241 5.64 -21.31 1.55
N THR A 242 4.44 -21.26 1.00
CA THR A 242 3.32 -20.48 1.53
C THR A 242 2.00 -21.21 1.31
N ILE A 243 0.97 -20.77 2.02
CA ILE A 243 -0.41 -21.19 1.80
C ILE A 243 -1.21 -20.00 1.33
N VAL A 244 -2.01 -20.20 0.30
CA VAL A 244 -2.93 -19.18 -0.21
C VAL A 244 -4.23 -19.80 -0.71
N ASP A 245 -5.23 -18.98 -0.89
CA ASP A 245 -6.49 -19.39 -1.52
C ASP A 245 -6.26 -19.74 -3.00
N SER A 246 -6.87 -20.83 -3.46
CA SER A 246 -6.68 -21.40 -4.80
C SER A 246 -6.92 -20.40 -5.93
N HIS A 247 -7.92 -19.51 -5.80
CA HIS A 247 -8.21 -18.49 -6.81
C HIS A 247 -7.08 -17.43 -6.91
N ILE A 248 -6.37 -17.15 -5.82
CA ILE A 248 -5.17 -16.29 -5.81
C ILE A 248 -3.97 -17.03 -6.40
N ALA A 249 -3.71 -18.28 -5.94
CA ALA A 249 -2.63 -19.09 -6.48
C ALA A 249 -2.69 -19.22 -8.02
N ASN A 250 -3.88 -19.51 -8.53
CA ASN A 250 -4.09 -19.77 -9.96
C ASN A 250 -3.80 -18.55 -10.83
N ILE A 251 -4.17 -17.34 -10.40
CA ILE A 251 -3.87 -16.14 -11.18
C ILE A 251 -2.37 -15.83 -11.18
N TYR A 252 -1.70 -15.97 -10.03
CA TYR A 252 -0.27 -15.67 -9.92
C TYR A 252 0.61 -16.75 -10.56
N SER A 253 0.20 -18.03 -10.56
CA SER A 253 0.94 -19.10 -11.26
C SER A 253 1.05 -18.86 -12.77
N SER A 254 0.08 -18.18 -13.36
CA SER A 254 0.12 -17.79 -14.78
C SER A 254 1.13 -16.68 -15.08
N ALA A 255 1.45 -15.84 -14.09
CA ALA A 255 2.36 -14.70 -14.23
C ALA A 255 3.77 -14.99 -13.68
N TYR A 256 3.89 -15.82 -12.66
CA TYR A 256 5.13 -16.12 -11.96
C TYR A 256 5.69 -17.47 -12.39
N LYS A 257 6.94 -17.47 -12.91
CA LYS A 257 7.55 -18.65 -13.53
C LYS A 257 8.22 -19.58 -12.51
N ASN A 258 8.51 -19.09 -11.32
CA ASN A 258 9.30 -19.81 -10.32
C ASN A 258 8.46 -20.36 -9.17
N ILE A 259 7.13 -20.30 -9.24
CA ILE A 259 6.26 -20.96 -8.27
C ILE A 259 5.66 -22.24 -8.81
N ILE A 260 5.36 -23.17 -7.92
CA ILE A 260 4.61 -24.40 -8.17
C ILE A 260 3.36 -24.36 -7.29
N VAL A 261 2.21 -24.51 -7.89
CA VAL A 261 0.94 -24.67 -7.17
C VAL A 261 0.67 -26.16 -7.01
N HIS A 262 0.44 -26.60 -5.77
CA HIS A 262 0.19 -28.00 -5.45
C HIS A 262 -1.31 -28.23 -5.33
N ASP A 263 -2.00 -28.38 -6.48
CA ASP A 263 -3.45 -28.53 -6.54
C ASP A 263 -3.99 -29.75 -5.78
N ASP A 264 -3.16 -30.80 -5.65
CA ASP A 264 -3.49 -32.01 -4.89
C ASP A 264 -3.21 -31.86 -3.39
N PHE A 265 -2.53 -30.79 -2.95
CA PHE A 265 -2.18 -30.53 -1.57
C PHE A 265 -3.13 -29.48 -0.95
N ILE A 266 -4.31 -29.92 -0.60
CA ILE A 266 -5.38 -29.07 -0.08
C ILE A 266 -5.40 -29.17 1.44
N LEU A 267 -5.09 -28.03 2.12
CA LEU A 267 -5.18 -27.93 3.59
C LEU A 267 -6.63 -27.84 4.04
N ARG A 268 -7.42 -27.09 3.30
CA ARG A 268 -8.85 -26.88 3.54
C ARG A 268 -9.60 -26.85 2.22
N ASN A 269 -10.66 -27.63 2.13
CA ASN A 269 -11.50 -27.73 0.94
C ASN A 269 -12.81 -26.96 1.12
N GLY A 270 -13.30 -26.35 0.06
CA GLY A 270 -14.66 -25.80 -0.02
C GLY A 270 -14.89 -24.57 0.84
N GLY A 271 -13.86 -23.76 1.09
CA GLY A 271 -13.99 -22.48 1.77
C GLY A 271 -14.97 -21.53 1.05
N GLU A 272 -15.53 -20.62 1.81
CA GLU A 272 -16.48 -19.60 1.34
C GLU A 272 -15.99 -18.22 1.72
N ILE A 273 -15.98 -17.28 0.77
CA ILE A 273 -15.60 -15.88 0.98
C ILE A 273 -16.86 -15.03 1.06
N ALA A 274 -16.94 -14.21 2.11
CA ALA A 274 -18.07 -13.35 2.39
C ALA A 274 -17.64 -12.04 3.06
N TRP A 275 -18.52 -11.06 3.05
CA TRP A 275 -18.35 -9.85 3.84
C TRP A 275 -18.70 -10.08 5.29
N ALA A 276 -17.95 -9.44 6.20
CA ALA A 276 -18.23 -9.49 7.62
C ALA A 276 -18.91 -8.18 8.08
N ILE A 277 -19.88 -8.31 8.98
CA ILE A 277 -20.58 -7.22 9.64
C ILE A 277 -20.64 -7.48 11.15
N ASN A 278 -20.91 -6.44 11.94
CA ASN A 278 -21.20 -6.64 13.36
C ASN A 278 -22.44 -7.53 13.57
N LYS A 279 -22.46 -8.21 14.71
CA LYS A 279 -23.60 -9.07 15.09
C LYS A 279 -24.88 -8.27 15.32
N ASN A 280 -26.02 -8.94 15.20
CA ASN A 280 -27.34 -8.38 15.50
C ASN A 280 -27.78 -7.21 14.59
N LEU A 281 -27.38 -7.24 13.31
CA LEU A 281 -27.77 -6.28 12.29
C LEU A 281 -28.65 -6.93 11.20
N PRO A 282 -29.87 -7.38 11.52
CA PRO A 282 -30.65 -8.24 10.62
C PRO A 282 -31.09 -7.56 9.32
N LYS A 283 -31.45 -6.27 9.35
CA LYS A 283 -31.86 -5.54 8.14
C LYS A 283 -30.67 -5.27 7.21
N PHE A 284 -29.51 -4.94 7.77
CA PHE A 284 -28.31 -4.73 6.99
C PHE A 284 -27.85 -6.04 6.35
N LYS A 285 -27.79 -7.13 7.13
CA LYS A 285 -27.48 -8.47 6.62
C LYS A 285 -28.44 -8.90 5.51
N ALA A 286 -29.74 -8.71 5.70
CA ALA A 286 -30.75 -9.06 4.69
C ALA A 286 -30.56 -8.26 3.38
N SER A 287 -30.25 -6.96 3.47
CA SER A 287 -29.99 -6.11 2.29
C SER A 287 -28.75 -6.55 1.53
N LEU A 288 -27.65 -6.90 2.25
CA LEU A 288 -26.42 -7.40 1.65
C LEU A 288 -26.65 -8.76 0.99
N ASN A 289 -27.35 -9.67 1.67
CA ASN A 289 -27.65 -11.00 1.13
C ASN A 289 -28.52 -10.93 -0.13
N ASP A 290 -29.54 -10.07 -0.15
CA ASP A 290 -30.36 -9.86 -1.35
C ASP A 290 -29.53 -9.36 -2.54
N PHE A 291 -28.60 -8.43 -2.28
CA PHE A 291 -27.68 -7.97 -3.31
C PHE A 291 -26.73 -9.08 -3.79
N ILE A 292 -26.14 -9.86 -2.87
CA ILE A 292 -25.21 -10.93 -3.22
C ILE A 292 -25.90 -12.02 -4.04
N GLU A 293 -27.04 -12.51 -3.56
CA GLU A 293 -27.76 -13.62 -4.20
C GLU A 293 -28.29 -13.25 -5.58
N ASN A 294 -28.71 -12.00 -5.79
CA ASN A 294 -29.30 -11.58 -7.04
C ASN A 294 -28.30 -10.97 -8.04
N TYR A 295 -27.17 -10.44 -7.59
CA TYR A 295 -26.25 -9.68 -8.46
C TYR A 295 -24.79 -10.08 -8.34
N ALA A 296 -24.24 -10.30 -7.13
CA ALA A 296 -22.80 -10.25 -6.88
C ALA A 296 -22.10 -11.61 -6.85
N ARG A 297 -22.78 -12.69 -6.46
CA ARG A 297 -22.17 -14.03 -6.34
C ARG A 297 -21.79 -14.63 -7.69
N GLN A 298 -20.88 -15.58 -7.67
CA GLN A 298 -20.60 -16.45 -8.82
C GLN A 298 -21.91 -17.05 -9.35
N GLY A 299 -22.03 -17.16 -10.68
CA GLY A 299 -23.26 -17.54 -11.38
C GLY A 299 -24.20 -16.36 -11.68
N ARG A 300 -23.93 -15.16 -11.19
CA ARG A 300 -24.61 -13.92 -11.58
C ARG A 300 -23.74 -13.09 -12.50
N TYR A 301 -24.38 -12.26 -13.34
CA TYR A 301 -23.65 -11.50 -14.36
C TYR A 301 -22.51 -10.66 -13.78
N LEU A 302 -22.80 -9.82 -12.76
CA LEU A 302 -21.79 -8.96 -12.14
C LEU A 302 -20.67 -9.80 -11.50
N GLY A 303 -21.01 -10.82 -10.70
CA GLY A 303 -20.04 -11.69 -10.06
C GLY A 303 -19.12 -12.37 -11.08
N ASN A 304 -19.68 -12.92 -12.15
CA ASN A 304 -18.87 -13.57 -13.20
C ASN A 304 -17.97 -12.57 -13.94
N VAL A 305 -18.45 -11.36 -14.25
CA VAL A 305 -17.65 -10.34 -14.93
C VAL A 305 -16.47 -9.90 -14.05
N LEU A 306 -16.71 -9.67 -12.76
CA LEU A 306 -15.66 -9.25 -11.84
C LEU A 306 -14.69 -10.39 -11.54
N TYR A 307 -15.17 -11.62 -11.36
CA TYR A 307 -14.32 -12.78 -11.16
C TYR A 307 -13.33 -12.95 -12.32
N ARG A 308 -13.82 -12.94 -13.58
CA ARG A 308 -12.94 -13.01 -14.76
C ARG A 308 -11.93 -11.85 -14.80
N ARG A 309 -12.38 -10.64 -14.47
CA ARG A 309 -11.51 -9.46 -14.53
C ARG A 309 -10.34 -9.55 -13.56
N TYR A 310 -10.56 -10.04 -12.35
CA TYR A 310 -9.57 -10.00 -11.27
C TYR A 310 -8.87 -11.33 -11.00
N PHE A 311 -9.46 -12.46 -11.42
CA PHE A 311 -8.91 -13.79 -11.15
C PHE A 311 -8.61 -14.64 -12.41
N GLU A 312 -8.95 -14.16 -13.61
CA GLU A 312 -8.60 -14.84 -14.85
C GLU A 312 -7.72 -13.98 -15.78
N ASN A 313 -7.63 -12.66 -15.55
CA ASN A 313 -6.83 -11.75 -16.36
C ASN A 313 -5.57 -11.35 -15.64
N THR A 314 -4.40 -11.76 -16.13
CA THR A 314 -3.07 -11.49 -15.55
C THR A 314 -2.38 -10.24 -16.09
N ALA A 315 -2.95 -9.54 -17.07
CA ALA A 315 -2.32 -8.40 -17.74
C ALA A 315 -1.98 -7.22 -16.79
N TRP A 316 -2.60 -7.17 -15.62
CA TRP A 316 -2.35 -6.16 -14.60
C TRP A 316 -1.23 -6.54 -13.60
N ILE A 317 -0.79 -7.82 -13.58
CA ILE A 317 0.33 -8.26 -12.74
C ILE A 317 1.61 -7.77 -13.41
N GLN A 318 2.29 -6.86 -12.75
CA GLN A 318 3.54 -6.28 -13.24
C GLN A 318 4.73 -7.21 -12.97
N HIS A 319 5.88 -6.86 -13.53
CA HIS A 319 7.11 -7.63 -13.46
C HIS A 319 7.43 -8.08 -12.02
N PRO A 320 7.68 -9.39 -11.83
CA PRO A 320 8.04 -9.94 -10.53
C PRO A 320 9.36 -9.38 -10.02
N LEU A 321 9.53 -9.40 -8.70
CA LEU A 321 10.79 -9.04 -8.05
C LEU A 321 11.90 -10.03 -8.49
N ASP A 322 13.09 -9.50 -8.68
CA ASP A 322 14.30 -10.25 -9.01
C ASP A 322 15.50 -9.66 -8.25
N PHE A 323 15.92 -10.32 -7.20
CA PHE A 323 17.05 -9.91 -6.37
C PHE A 323 18.37 -10.60 -6.77
N THR A 324 18.40 -11.41 -7.82
CA THR A 324 19.62 -12.11 -8.26
C THR A 324 20.78 -11.18 -8.59
N ALA A 325 20.51 -9.90 -8.88
CA ALA A 325 21.54 -8.89 -9.08
C ALA A 325 22.30 -8.57 -7.77
N LEU A 326 21.65 -8.68 -6.61
CA LEU A 326 22.30 -8.48 -5.31
C LEU A 326 23.33 -9.58 -5.06
N ASP A 327 22.95 -10.85 -5.29
CA ASP A 327 23.84 -12.00 -5.13
C ASP A 327 25.03 -11.99 -6.11
N ARG A 328 24.78 -11.47 -7.33
CA ARG A 328 25.82 -11.39 -8.38
C ARG A 328 26.80 -10.23 -8.21
N THR A 329 26.52 -9.30 -7.31
CA THR A 329 27.31 -8.10 -7.10
C THR A 329 27.60 -7.91 -5.62
N PRO A 330 28.52 -8.72 -5.03
CA PRO A 330 28.79 -8.70 -3.58
C PRO A 330 29.17 -7.31 -3.03
N CYS A 331 29.80 -6.46 -3.84
CA CYS A 331 30.13 -5.10 -3.42
C CYS A 331 28.88 -4.23 -3.15
N LEU A 332 27.71 -4.54 -3.73
CA LEU A 332 26.49 -3.78 -3.44
C LEU A 332 26.07 -3.97 -1.99
N GLN A 333 26.00 -5.22 -1.52
CA GLN A 333 25.65 -5.51 -0.13
C GLN A 333 26.66 -4.83 0.82
N TYR A 334 27.94 -4.98 0.57
CA TYR A 334 28.98 -4.32 1.36
C TYR A 334 28.79 -2.80 1.44
N TYR A 335 28.52 -2.11 0.33
CA TYR A 335 28.31 -0.66 0.36
C TYR A 335 27.01 -0.29 1.07
N PHE A 336 25.93 -1.09 0.91
CA PHE A 336 24.69 -0.85 1.64
C PHE A 336 24.89 -1.00 3.14
N GLU A 337 25.54 -2.06 3.61
CA GLU A 337 25.84 -2.28 5.02
C GLU A 337 26.73 -1.19 5.59
N LYS A 338 27.85 -0.87 4.91
CA LYS A 338 28.80 0.17 5.30
C LYS A 338 28.13 1.51 5.55
N TYR A 339 27.38 2.00 4.58
CA TYR A 339 26.78 3.34 4.68
C TYR A 339 25.47 3.35 5.46
N ALA A 340 24.73 2.25 5.50
CA ALA A 340 23.58 2.12 6.39
C ALA A 340 24.01 2.19 7.85
N GLN A 341 25.07 1.47 8.24
CA GLN A 341 25.64 1.54 9.58
C GLN A 341 26.15 2.96 9.91
N PHE A 342 26.83 3.61 8.99
CA PHE A 342 27.37 4.96 9.21
C PHE A 342 26.28 6.02 9.46
N TYR A 343 25.12 5.88 8.78
CA TYR A 343 24.01 6.83 8.90
C TYR A 343 22.84 6.33 9.75
N ASP A 344 23.01 5.24 10.50
CA ASP A 344 21.99 4.66 11.35
C ASP A 344 20.69 4.30 10.59
N PHE A 345 20.85 3.50 9.53
CA PHE A 345 19.76 2.90 8.79
C PHE A 345 19.84 1.37 8.82
N ASP A 346 18.69 0.71 8.67
CA ASP A 346 18.63 -0.70 8.33
C ASP A 346 19.09 -0.89 6.87
N TRP A 347 20.12 -1.69 6.63
CA TRP A 347 20.64 -1.89 5.28
C TRP A 347 19.60 -2.54 4.33
N TYR A 348 18.65 -3.31 4.85
CA TYR A 348 17.53 -3.85 4.06
C TYR A 348 16.64 -2.72 3.51
N LEU A 349 16.46 -1.64 4.27
CA LEU A 349 15.79 -0.44 3.78
C LEU A 349 16.50 0.15 2.57
N ILE A 350 17.83 0.27 2.66
CA ILE A 350 18.67 0.82 1.60
C ILE A 350 18.63 -0.08 0.36
N ALA A 351 18.76 -1.40 0.54
CA ALA A 351 18.66 -2.36 -0.55
C ALA A 351 17.29 -2.30 -1.25
N ALA A 352 16.21 -2.25 -0.47
CA ALA A 352 14.86 -2.10 -1.00
C ALA A 352 14.65 -0.79 -1.77
N GLN A 353 15.23 0.31 -1.26
CA GLN A 353 15.20 1.61 -1.93
C GLN A 353 16.00 1.58 -3.25
N ALA A 354 17.23 1.09 -3.23
CA ALA A 354 18.09 0.96 -4.40
C ALA A 354 17.43 0.09 -5.50
N TYR A 355 16.81 -1.00 -5.08
CA TYR A 355 16.04 -1.83 -6.01
C TYR A 355 14.87 -1.05 -6.63
N LYS A 356 14.12 -0.29 -5.83
CA LYS A 356 13.01 0.54 -6.32
C LYS A 356 13.46 1.62 -7.29
N GLU A 357 14.62 2.21 -7.04
CA GLU A 357 15.18 3.30 -7.86
C GLU A 357 15.68 2.81 -9.22
N SER A 358 16.45 1.71 -9.25
CA SER A 358 17.17 1.31 -10.46
C SER A 358 17.23 -0.20 -10.72
N LYS A 359 16.73 -1.04 -9.83
CA LYS A 359 17.01 -2.49 -9.79
C LYS A 359 18.53 -2.76 -9.71
N PHE A 360 19.25 -1.93 -8.96
CA PHE A 360 20.70 -1.95 -8.77
C PHE A 360 21.53 -1.58 -10.02
N ASP A 361 20.93 -0.95 -11.03
CA ASP A 361 21.66 -0.57 -12.26
C ASP A 361 22.36 0.79 -12.11
N GLN A 362 23.70 0.75 -11.98
CA GLN A 362 24.54 1.95 -11.92
C GLN A 362 24.51 2.77 -13.23
N LYS A 363 24.20 2.16 -14.35
CA LYS A 363 24.18 2.84 -15.67
C LYS A 363 22.86 3.54 -15.96
N LEU A 364 21.83 3.27 -15.16
CA LEU A 364 20.50 3.84 -15.37
C LEU A 364 20.52 5.36 -15.21
N VAL A 365 19.95 6.04 -16.20
CA VAL A 365 19.75 7.50 -16.18
C VAL A 365 18.25 7.77 -16.39
N SER A 366 17.63 8.43 -15.42
CA SER A 366 16.21 8.81 -15.54
C SER A 366 16.01 9.96 -16.52
N ARG A 367 14.78 10.10 -17.02
CA ARG A 367 14.37 11.26 -17.86
C ARG A 367 14.58 12.60 -17.16
N ARG A 368 14.59 12.63 -15.83
CA ARG A 368 14.80 13.83 -15.00
C ARG A 368 16.26 14.05 -14.62
N GLY A 369 17.21 13.29 -15.20
CA GLY A 369 18.64 13.42 -14.97
C GLY A 369 19.13 12.90 -13.61
N ALA A 370 18.45 11.93 -13.03
CA ALA A 370 18.95 11.17 -11.88
C ALA A 370 19.79 9.98 -12.37
N TYR A 371 20.84 9.60 -11.63
CA TYR A 371 21.86 8.63 -12.02
C TYR A 371 21.99 7.48 -11.04
N GLY A 372 22.26 6.30 -11.56
CA GLY A 372 22.84 5.15 -10.89
C GLY A 372 21.91 4.42 -9.93
N VAL A 373 22.52 3.63 -9.07
CA VAL A 373 21.86 2.71 -8.13
C VAL A 373 20.79 3.41 -7.30
N MET A 374 21.11 4.60 -6.76
CA MET A 374 20.21 5.38 -5.88
C MET A 374 19.45 6.48 -6.61
N GLN A 375 19.55 6.58 -7.94
CA GLN A 375 18.88 7.59 -8.76
C GLN A 375 18.98 9.01 -8.21
N ILE A 376 20.20 9.42 -7.82
CA ILE A 376 20.46 10.75 -7.27
C ILE A 376 20.82 11.75 -8.38
N LYS A 377 20.30 12.98 -8.28
CA LYS A 377 20.65 14.05 -9.22
C LYS A 377 22.00 14.67 -8.87
N PRO A 378 22.81 15.09 -9.87
CA PRO A 378 24.08 15.81 -9.61
C PRO A 378 23.91 17.05 -8.75
N SER A 379 22.82 17.82 -8.94
CA SER A 379 22.53 18.99 -8.10
C SER A 379 22.30 18.63 -6.64
N THR A 380 21.64 17.51 -6.37
CA THR A 380 21.42 16.99 -5.01
C THR A 380 22.75 16.48 -4.42
N ALA A 381 23.53 15.72 -5.18
CA ALA A 381 24.82 15.20 -4.74
C ALA A 381 25.82 16.32 -4.40
N ASN A 382 25.78 17.43 -5.14
CA ASN A 382 26.65 18.61 -4.92
C ASN A 382 26.08 19.59 -3.88
N SER A 383 24.86 19.34 -3.35
CA SER A 383 24.26 20.23 -2.36
C SER A 383 25.07 20.29 -1.06
N LYS A 384 24.88 21.37 -0.26
CA LYS A 384 25.58 21.54 1.03
C LYS A 384 25.39 20.39 2.02
N HIS A 385 24.31 19.63 1.88
CA HIS A 385 23.98 18.52 2.77
C HIS A 385 24.57 17.17 2.32
N VAL A 386 25.00 17.05 1.05
CA VAL A 386 25.53 15.79 0.51
C VAL A 386 27.03 15.88 0.16
N ARG A 387 27.46 16.83 -0.66
CA ARG A 387 28.87 17.10 -1.02
C ARG A 387 29.64 15.86 -1.46
N ILE A 388 29.07 15.04 -2.34
CA ILE A 388 29.69 13.84 -2.90
C ILE A 388 29.74 13.96 -4.42
N ALA A 389 30.96 13.87 -4.97
CA ALA A 389 31.22 13.96 -6.41
C ALA A 389 31.20 12.59 -7.09
N ASN A 390 31.35 12.59 -8.41
CA ASN A 390 31.53 11.38 -9.25
C ASN A 390 30.43 10.33 -9.22
N ILE A 391 29.21 10.68 -8.80
CA ILE A 391 28.06 9.77 -8.69
C ILE A 391 27.65 9.07 -10.00
N LYS A 392 28.13 9.57 -11.16
CA LYS A 392 27.78 9.02 -12.47
C LYS A 392 28.64 7.80 -12.83
N THR A 393 29.91 7.83 -12.46
CA THR A 393 30.94 6.86 -12.85
C THR A 393 31.31 5.91 -11.72
N ASP A 394 31.11 6.34 -10.49
CA ASP A 394 31.47 5.60 -9.28
C ASP A 394 30.21 5.15 -8.56
N MET A 395 30.06 3.83 -8.43
CA MET A 395 28.89 3.20 -7.81
C MET A 395 28.88 3.43 -6.29
N GLU A 396 30.03 3.35 -5.62
CA GLU A 396 30.16 3.60 -4.19
C GLU A 396 29.74 5.04 -3.87
N ASN A 397 30.26 6.01 -4.60
CA ASN A 397 29.87 7.41 -4.43
C ASN A 397 28.38 7.66 -4.72
N ASN A 398 27.81 6.94 -5.67
CA ASN A 398 26.36 7.02 -5.94
C ASN A 398 25.53 6.51 -4.77
N ILE A 399 25.90 5.35 -4.22
CA ILE A 399 25.24 4.74 -3.06
C ILE A 399 25.40 5.65 -1.84
N HIS A 400 26.62 6.08 -1.54
CA HIS A 400 26.92 6.98 -0.43
C HIS A 400 26.11 8.28 -0.52
N ALA A 401 26.10 8.92 -1.70
CA ALA A 401 25.34 10.17 -1.90
C ALA A 401 23.83 9.98 -1.70
N GLY A 402 23.26 8.87 -2.17
CA GLY A 402 21.85 8.54 -1.97
C GLY A 402 21.49 8.35 -0.51
N ILE A 403 22.29 7.57 0.23
CA ILE A 403 22.07 7.31 1.67
C ILE A 403 22.26 8.59 2.48
N ARG A 404 23.31 9.37 2.23
CA ARG A 404 23.55 10.66 2.89
C ARG A 404 22.41 11.64 2.62
N TYR A 405 21.86 11.67 1.41
CA TYR A 405 20.69 12.49 1.13
C TYR A 405 19.46 12.03 1.91
N LEU A 406 19.21 10.72 2.00
CA LEU A 406 18.12 10.18 2.83
C LEU A 406 18.30 10.55 4.31
N ALA A 407 19.53 10.44 4.85
CA ALA A 407 19.87 10.84 6.20
C ALA A 407 19.61 12.34 6.42
N SER A 408 20.05 13.19 5.48
CA SER A 408 19.80 14.64 5.58
C SER A 408 18.31 15.00 5.59
N LEU A 409 17.48 14.25 4.86
CA LEU A 409 16.02 14.43 4.89
C LEU A 409 15.43 14.01 6.24
N ARG A 410 15.89 12.88 6.79
CA ARG A 410 15.51 12.41 8.11
C ARG A 410 15.83 13.46 9.17
N ASP A 411 17.10 13.78 9.31
CA ASP A 411 17.63 14.57 10.41
C ASP A 411 17.12 16.02 10.40
N TYR A 412 17.02 16.62 9.22
CA TYR A 412 16.61 18.02 9.12
C TYR A 412 15.09 18.21 9.19
N TYR A 413 14.29 17.28 8.63
CA TYR A 413 12.86 17.51 8.49
C TYR A 413 11.99 16.69 9.43
N PHE A 414 12.35 15.43 9.73
CA PHE A 414 11.44 14.45 10.32
C PHE A 414 11.89 13.84 11.63
N ASP A 415 13.17 13.93 12.01
CA ASP A 415 13.63 13.47 13.32
C ASP A 415 13.20 14.44 14.42
N LYS A 416 11.96 14.29 14.86
CA LYS A 416 11.32 15.14 15.87
C LYS A 416 10.41 14.27 16.75
N PRO A 417 10.19 14.70 18.03
CA PRO A 417 9.43 13.90 19.00
C PRO A 417 7.99 13.57 18.61
N GLU A 418 7.41 14.32 17.66
CA GLU A 418 6.03 14.11 17.22
C GLU A 418 5.86 12.90 16.29
N TYR A 419 6.96 12.37 15.73
CA TYR A 419 6.91 11.22 14.82
C TYR A 419 7.29 9.94 15.53
N ALA A 420 6.58 8.86 15.23
CA ALA A 420 7.06 7.52 15.54
C ALA A 420 8.30 7.19 14.68
N PRO A 421 9.26 6.38 15.18
CA PRO A 421 10.49 6.07 14.44
C PRO A 421 10.23 5.54 13.02
N GLU A 422 9.23 4.70 12.84
CA GLU A 422 8.81 4.19 11.54
C GLU A 422 8.27 5.29 10.60
N ASP A 423 7.56 6.27 11.14
CA ASP A 423 7.04 7.39 10.36
C ASP A 423 8.13 8.39 9.97
N VAL A 424 9.16 8.56 10.80
CA VAL A 424 10.39 9.31 10.42
C VAL A 424 10.94 8.75 9.12
N ILE A 425 11.08 7.43 9.01
CA ILE A 425 11.57 6.75 7.81
C ILE A 425 10.57 6.90 6.64
N ASN A 426 9.28 6.68 6.88
CA ASN A 426 8.25 6.80 5.85
C ASN A 426 8.22 8.19 5.21
N PHE A 427 8.28 9.24 6.04
CA PHE A 427 8.32 10.62 5.57
C PHE A 427 9.63 10.96 4.86
N SER A 428 10.75 10.41 5.29
CA SER A 428 12.05 10.60 4.64
C SER A 428 12.06 9.97 3.24
N LEU A 429 11.52 8.76 3.09
CA LEU A 429 11.32 8.11 1.79
C LEU A 429 10.37 8.90 0.89
N ALA A 430 9.24 9.36 1.43
CA ALA A 430 8.30 10.19 0.68
C ALA A 430 8.96 11.50 0.22
N ALA A 431 9.80 12.12 1.05
CA ALA A 431 10.53 13.33 0.72
C ALA A 431 11.66 13.08 -0.28
N TYR A 432 12.31 11.92 -0.25
CA TYR A 432 13.30 11.52 -1.25
C TYR A 432 12.68 11.49 -2.66
N ASN A 433 11.47 10.93 -2.77
CA ASN A 433 10.76 10.80 -4.04
C ASN A 433 10.06 12.11 -4.49
N ALA A 434 9.29 12.76 -3.61
CA ALA A 434 8.44 13.90 -3.95
C ALA A 434 9.03 15.28 -3.59
N GLY A 435 10.11 15.29 -2.80
CA GLY A 435 10.71 16.50 -2.23
C GLY A 435 10.08 16.90 -0.88
N PRO A 436 10.90 17.42 0.07
CA PRO A 436 10.46 17.71 1.43
C PRO A 436 9.41 18.83 1.51
N GLY A 437 9.47 19.83 0.64
CA GLY A 437 8.48 20.92 0.58
C GLY A 437 7.08 20.39 0.26
N ARG A 438 6.98 19.46 -0.69
CA ARG A 438 5.71 18.82 -1.06
C ARG A 438 5.16 17.97 0.09
N VAL A 439 5.99 17.18 0.76
CA VAL A 439 5.57 16.36 1.89
C VAL A 439 5.03 17.21 3.04
N ARG A 440 5.71 18.31 3.39
CA ARG A 440 5.20 19.27 4.39
C ARG A 440 3.87 19.91 4.00
N GLN A 441 3.64 20.15 2.70
CA GLN A 441 2.33 20.62 2.22
C GLN A 441 1.25 19.57 2.46
N LEU A 442 1.52 18.29 2.16
CA LEU A 442 0.59 17.18 2.41
C LEU A 442 0.23 17.05 3.89
N GLN A 443 1.20 17.17 4.78
CA GLN A 443 0.99 17.15 6.24
C GLN A 443 0.04 18.28 6.69
N ARG A 444 0.21 19.51 6.15
CA ARG A 444 -0.70 20.62 6.44
C ARG A 444 -2.12 20.35 5.96
N ILE A 445 -2.28 19.68 4.81
CA ILE A 445 -3.60 19.28 4.30
C ILE A 445 -4.20 18.20 5.19
N ALA A 446 -3.42 17.17 5.59
CA ALA A 446 -3.85 16.10 6.49
C ALA A 446 -4.40 16.68 7.81
N LYS A 447 -3.64 17.57 8.45
CA LYS A 447 -4.07 18.26 9.68
C LYS A 447 -5.40 18.99 9.49
N ARG A 448 -5.58 19.73 8.38
CA ARG A 448 -6.85 20.44 8.10
C ARG A 448 -8.02 19.49 7.87
N LYS A 449 -7.75 18.27 7.38
CA LYS A 449 -8.77 17.24 7.17
C LYS A 449 -9.01 16.34 8.39
N GLY A 450 -8.38 16.66 9.55
CA GLY A 450 -8.56 15.90 10.79
C GLY A 450 -7.82 14.56 10.80
N LEU A 451 -6.81 14.39 9.92
CA LEU A 451 -5.90 13.26 9.90
C LEU A 451 -4.62 13.60 10.66
N ASP A 452 -3.95 12.57 11.16
CA ASP A 452 -2.66 12.75 11.85
C ASP A 452 -1.58 13.19 10.84
N PRO A 453 -1.00 14.39 10.96
CA PRO A 453 0.01 14.89 10.05
C PRO A 453 1.38 14.24 10.26
N TYR A 454 1.59 13.51 11.35
CA TYR A 454 2.85 12.87 11.73
C TYR A 454 2.85 11.36 11.47
N LYS A 455 1.75 10.84 10.95
CA LYS A 455 1.58 9.44 10.57
C LYS A 455 1.42 9.31 9.06
N TRP A 456 2.28 8.47 8.42
CA TRP A 456 2.24 8.30 6.98
C TRP A 456 1.10 7.38 6.55
N PHE A 457 1.15 6.09 6.92
CA PHE A 457 0.15 5.12 6.48
C PHE A 457 -1.23 5.46 7.02
N TYR A 458 -2.23 5.34 6.15
CA TYR A 458 -3.66 5.60 6.41
C TYR A 458 -4.00 7.06 6.75
N ASN A 459 -3.00 7.95 6.86
CA ASN A 459 -3.16 9.38 7.16
C ASN A 459 -2.63 10.25 6.02
N VAL A 460 -1.35 10.67 6.05
CA VAL A 460 -0.78 11.56 5.03
C VAL A 460 -0.72 10.88 3.66
N GLU A 461 -0.53 9.58 3.62
CA GLU A 461 -0.61 8.73 2.42
C GLU A 461 -1.93 8.95 1.64
N THR A 462 -3.08 9.00 2.33
CA THR A 462 -4.38 9.25 1.68
C THR A 462 -4.46 10.63 1.03
N ILE A 463 -3.82 11.61 1.64
CA ILE A 463 -3.70 12.95 1.06
C ILE A 463 -2.76 12.92 -0.14
N ALA A 464 -1.59 12.29 -0.02
CA ALA A 464 -0.61 12.18 -1.09
C ALA A 464 -1.23 11.56 -2.34
N ARG A 465 -1.98 10.48 -2.19
CA ARG A 465 -2.72 9.80 -3.25
C ARG A 465 -3.62 10.74 -4.04
N ASN A 466 -4.34 11.62 -3.36
CA ASN A 466 -5.30 12.53 -3.96
C ASN A 466 -4.66 13.80 -4.54
N GLU A 467 -3.58 14.29 -3.94
CA GLU A 467 -2.97 15.58 -4.28
C GLU A 467 -1.80 15.47 -5.28
N ILE A 468 -1.04 14.36 -5.21
CA ILE A 468 0.17 14.15 -6.03
C ILE A 468 0.18 12.82 -6.79
N GLY A 469 -0.88 12.01 -6.68
CA GLY A 469 -0.98 10.71 -7.33
C GLY A 469 -0.31 9.58 -6.55
N LEU A 470 -0.14 8.44 -7.24
CA LEU A 470 0.24 7.18 -6.61
C LEU A 470 1.76 6.96 -6.54
N GLU A 471 2.56 7.71 -7.29
CA GLU A 471 4.00 7.44 -7.42
C GLU A 471 4.69 7.39 -6.05
N THR A 472 4.52 8.44 -5.24
CA THR A 472 5.13 8.52 -3.90
C THR A 472 4.52 7.51 -2.92
N VAL A 473 3.22 7.27 -3.00
CA VAL A 473 2.55 6.27 -2.15
C VAL A 473 3.10 4.88 -2.43
N ASN A 474 3.13 4.49 -3.71
CA ASN A 474 3.66 3.19 -4.13
C ASN A 474 5.16 3.06 -3.85
N TYR A 475 5.90 4.17 -3.89
CA TYR A 475 7.32 4.20 -3.56
C TYR A 475 7.57 3.80 -2.10
N VAL A 476 6.92 4.47 -1.16
CA VAL A 476 7.06 4.19 0.29
C VAL A 476 6.58 2.77 0.61
N THR A 477 5.39 2.41 0.15
CA THR A 477 4.78 1.10 0.40
C THR A 477 5.65 -0.03 -0.14
N PHE A 478 6.16 0.10 -1.36
CA PHE A 478 7.03 -0.91 -1.96
C PHE A 478 8.32 -1.11 -1.15
N ILE A 479 8.99 -0.02 -0.76
CA ILE A 479 10.25 -0.10 -0.02
C ILE A 479 10.03 -0.76 1.34
N GLN A 480 9.00 -0.39 2.07
CA GLN A 480 8.71 -0.98 3.38
C GLN A 480 8.36 -2.47 3.27
N LYS A 481 7.50 -2.85 2.33
CA LYS A 481 7.17 -4.27 2.08
C LYS A 481 8.42 -5.08 1.71
N THR A 482 9.23 -4.56 0.81
CA THR A 482 10.46 -5.23 0.36
C THR A 482 11.51 -5.32 1.47
N LYS A 483 11.67 -4.28 2.28
CA LYS A 483 12.54 -4.29 3.46
C LYS A 483 12.14 -5.39 4.43
N GLU A 484 10.86 -5.48 4.80
CA GLU A 484 10.37 -6.51 5.72
C GLU A 484 10.56 -7.93 5.17
N ALA A 485 10.33 -8.11 3.87
CA ALA A 485 10.54 -9.41 3.23
C ALA A 485 12.01 -9.83 3.19
N LEU A 486 12.93 -8.93 2.80
CA LEU A 486 14.36 -9.20 2.80
C LEU A 486 14.88 -9.52 4.20
N LYS A 487 14.47 -8.73 5.20
CA LYS A 487 14.86 -8.94 6.60
C LYS A 487 14.42 -10.31 7.10
N LEU A 488 13.16 -10.66 6.86
CA LEU A 488 12.62 -11.96 7.26
C LEU A 488 13.35 -13.10 6.56
N ALA A 489 13.55 -13.03 5.24
CA ALA A 489 14.25 -14.06 4.47
C ALA A 489 15.67 -14.31 5.00
N THR A 490 16.43 -13.24 5.26
CA THR A 490 17.79 -13.35 5.78
C THR A 490 17.83 -13.95 7.21
N GLN A 491 16.86 -13.57 8.06
CA GLN A 491 16.76 -14.16 9.41
C GLN A 491 16.53 -15.68 9.33
N LEU A 492 15.58 -16.10 8.49
CA LEU A 492 15.25 -17.52 8.31
C LEU A 492 16.43 -18.33 7.75
N GLU A 493 17.16 -17.76 6.80
CA GLU A 493 18.35 -18.42 6.27
C GLU A 493 19.46 -18.56 7.31
N LYS A 494 19.68 -17.52 8.12
CA LYS A 494 20.64 -17.54 9.23
C LYS A 494 20.27 -18.61 10.26
N GLU A 495 19.01 -18.70 10.66
CA GLU A 495 18.52 -19.70 11.59
C GLU A 495 18.72 -21.13 11.06
N LYS A 496 18.38 -21.37 9.80
CA LYS A 496 18.64 -22.66 9.13
C LYS A 496 20.13 -23.05 9.14
N ARG A 497 21.02 -22.10 8.86
CA ARG A 497 22.47 -22.34 8.89
C ARG A 497 22.94 -22.69 10.28
N LEU A 498 22.47 -21.99 11.31
CA LEU A 498 22.82 -22.24 12.70
C LEU A 498 22.34 -23.63 13.16
N LEU A 499 21.09 -24.00 12.89
CA LEU A 499 20.54 -25.31 13.22
C LEU A 499 21.32 -26.44 12.52
N LYS A 500 21.64 -26.27 11.23
CA LYS A 500 22.45 -27.23 10.48
C LYS A 500 23.84 -27.39 11.10
N GLN A 501 24.46 -26.29 11.53
CA GLN A 501 25.78 -26.33 12.17
C GLN A 501 25.73 -27.00 13.54
N GLN A 502 24.70 -26.72 14.33
CA GLN A 502 24.46 -27.40 15.61
C GLN A 502 24.31 -28.91 15.44
N HIS A 503 23.47 -29.32 14.48
CA HIS A 503 23.26 -30.73 14.18
C HIS A 503 24.54 -31.43 13.69
N LEU A 504 25.37 -30.78 12.87
CA LEU A 504 26.66 -31.29 12.43
C LEU A 504 27.64 -31.42 13.60
N ASN A 505 27.63 -30.50 14.56
CA ASN A 505 28.45 -30.55 15.76
C ASN A 505 28.01 -31.68 16.74
N GLU A 506 26.72 -31.94 16.83
CA GLU A 506 26.16 -33.06 17.60
C GLU A 506 26.53 -34.41 17.00
N LEU A 507 26.57 -34.52 15.66
CA LEU A 507 26.97 -35.75 14.97
C LEU A 507 28.49 -36.02 15.01
N ASN A 508 29.31 -34.97 15.16
CA ASN A 508 30.77 -35.03 15.21
C ASN A 508 31.34 -34.26 16.42
N PRO A 509 31.17 -34.75 17.64
CA PRO A 509 31.63 -34.03 18.83
C PRO A 509 33.15 -33.84 18.92
N GLU A 510 33.97 -34.61 18.18
CA GLU A 510 35.42 -34.45 18.12
C GLU A 510 35.87 -33.19 17.35
N ASN A 511 35.04 -32.63 16.51
CA ASN A 511 35.31 -31.37 15.79
C ASN A 511 34.85 -30.09 16.52
N SER A 512 34.23 -30.24 17.70
CA SER A 512 33.72 -29.09 18.48
C SER A 512 34.80 -28.21 19.12
N ASN A 513 36.07 -28.64 19.09
CA ASN A 513 37.24 -27.90 19.62
C ASN A 513 38.01 -27.08 18.58
N SER A 514 37.61 -27.11 17.31
CA SER A 514 38.09 -26.13 16.37
C SER A 514 37.27 -24.84 16.56
N PRO A 515 37.88 -23.67 16.83
CA PRO A 515 37.12 -22.43 16.76
C PRO A 515 36.53 -22.39 15.35
N GLY A 516 35.20 -22.44 15.25
CA GLY A 516 34.49 -22.21 14.00
C GLY A 516 35.08 -20.95 13.37
N PRO A 517 34.98 -20.78 12.05
CA PRO A 517 35.42 -19.53 11.45
C PRO A 517 34.71 -18.43 12.22
N VAL A 518 35.48 -17.77 13.08
CA VAL A 518 35.08 -16.51 13.70
C VAL A 518 34.74 -15.64 12.51
N ASP A 519 33.61 -14.99 12.54
CA ASP A 519 33.23 -13.89 11.63
C ASP A 519 34.27 -12.75 11.78
N ASP A 520 35.55 -13.04 11.56
CA ASP A 520 36.68 -12.08 11.57
C ASP A 520 36.76 -11.28 10.27
N ASP A 521 35.94 -11.60 9.27
CA ASP A 521 35.84 -10.80 8.04
C ASP A 521 35.08 -9.48 8.22
N LEU A 522 34.61 -9.12 9.42
CA LEU A 522 33.91 -7.87 9.71
C LEU A 522 34.58 -6.98 10.75
N ARG A 523 35.82 -7.26 11.17
CA ARG A 523 36.62 -6.26 11.88
C ARG A 523 37.53 -5.51 10.91
N LEU A 524 36.96 -4.54 10.23
CA LEU A 524 37.74 -3.45 9.66
C LEU A 524 38.16 -2.54 10.80
N ASP A 525 39.46 -2.44 11.03
CA ASP A 525 40.10 -1.42 11.87
C ASP A 525 39.62 -0.04 11.39
N TYR A 526 38.68 0.50 12.10
CA TYR A 526 38.23 1.87 11.90
C TYR A 526 39.17 2.79 12.71
N SER A 527 40.23 3.35 12.09
CA SER A 527 40.83 4.56 12.59
C SER A 527 39.86 5.71 12.27
N PRO A 528 39.46 6.53 13.25
CA PRO A 528 38.63 7.70 12.97
C PRO A 528 39.42 8.65 12.06
N PHE A 529 38.79 9.12 11.01
CA PHE A 529 39.36 10.20 10.21
C PHE A 529 39.64 11.40 11.10
N ASP A 530 40.89 11.87 11.12
CA ASP A 530 41.29 13.15 11.68
C ASP A 530 40.43 14.25 11.04
N GLU A 531 39.52 14.81 11.80
CA GLU A 531 38.91 16.09 11.49
C GLU A 531 40.01 17.17 11.64
N THR A 532 40.65 17.55 10.55
CA THR A 532 41.37 18.81 10.54
C THR A 532 40.38 19.95 10.62
N ASP A 533 40.39 20.57 11.79
CA ASP A 533 39.77 21.85 12.14
C ASP A 533 40.19 22.92 11.09
N ASP A 534 39.24 23.34 10.26
CA ASP A 534 39.35 24.59 9.51
C ASP A 534 38.24 25.54 10.04
N SER A 535 38.60 26.22 11.13
CA SER A 535 37.83 27.31 11.70
C SER A 535 37.98 28.56 10.85
N GLY A 536 37.17 28.71 9.82
CA GLY A 536 37.00 29.94 9.05
C GLY A 536 35.66 30.58 9.39
N GLU A 537 35.68 31.58 10.26
CA GLU A 537 34.57 32.51 10.47
C GLU A 537 34.23 33.22 9.15
N GLU A 538 33.05 32.91 8.59
CA GLU A 538 32.42 33.77 7.58
C GLU A 538 31.02 34.21 8.02
N GLN A 539 30.89 35.52 8.02
CA GLN A 539 29.69 36.29 8.40
C GLN A 539 28.44 35.90 7.59
N GLU A 540 27.34 35.67 8.30
CA GLU A 540 26.01 35.52 7.74
C GLU A 540 25.63 36.75 6.90
N LYS A 541 25.45 36.55 5.60
CA LYS A 541 24.58 37.37 4.77
C LYS A 541 23.30 36.60 4.50
N ASN A 542 22.21 37.09 5.08
CA ASN A 542 20.85 36.72 4.75
C ASN A 542 20.58 37.02 3.27
N GLU A 543 20.48 35.99 2.46
CA GLU A 543 19.86 36.07 1.13
C GLU A 543 18.68 35.09 1.08
N GLY A 544 17.58 35.65 0.55
CA GLY A 544 16.24 35.10 0.62
C GLY A 544 16.06 33.71 0.03
N ASP A 545 15.12 33.01 0.61
CA ASP A 545 14.54 31.74 0.16
C ASP A 545 14.02 31.87 -1.29
N GLU A 546 14.80 31.50 -2.28
CA GLU A 546 14.27 31.20 -3.61
C GLU A 546 13.76 29.77 -3.66
N ASP A 547 12.46 29.69 -3.67
CA ASP A 547 11.63 28.49 -3.85
C ASP A 547 11.89 27.88 -5.24
N ILE A 548 12.77 26.87 -5.34
CA ILE A 548 12.97 26.13 -6.59
C ILE A 548 11.81 25.12 -6.74
N THR A 549 10.71 25.59 -7.29
CA THR A 549 9.65 24.73 -7.81
C THR A 549 10.06 24.14 -9.16
N PRO A 550 9.99 22.81 -9.37
CA PRO A 550 10.11 22.26 -10.71
C PRO A 550 8.81 22.56 -11.48
N ALA A 551 8.96 23.25 -12.61
CA ALA A 551 7.87 23.58 -13.53
C ALA A 551 7.19 22.30 -14.05
N VAL A 552 5.92 22.17 -13.76
CA VAL A 552 5.02 21.19 -14.40
C VAL A 552 4.68 21.72 -15.78
N SER A 553 5.30 21.20 -16.84
CA SER A 553 4.86 21.46 -18.21
C SER A 553 3.73 20.49 -18.57
N ASN A 554 2.50 20.99 -18.56
CA ASN A 554 1.37 20.37 -19.25
C ASN A 554 1.58 20.54 -20.76
N GLN A 555 2.04 19.50 -21.45
CA GLN A 555 1.80 19.37 -22.89
C GLN A 555 1.03 18.09 -23.16
N PRO A 556 -0.06 18.16 -23.95
CA PRO A 556 -0.83 16.98 -24.32
C PRO A 556 -0.04 16.12 -25.31
N ALA A 557 -0.15 14.79 -25.16
CA ALA A 557 0.41 13.83 -26.07
C ALA A 557 -0.22 13.95 -27.47
N PRO A 558 0.54 13.73 -28.57
CA PRO A 558 0.02 13.77 -29.91
C PRO A 558 -0.99 12.64 -30.15
N ALA A 559 -2.07 12.97 -30.83
CA ALA A 559 -3.13 12.08 -31.24
C ALA A 559 -2.59 10.98 -32.18
N ILE A 560 -2.91 9.72 -31.87
CA ILE A 560 -2.64 8.57 -32.75
C ILE A 560 -3.83 8.46 -33.71
N GLU A 561 -3.58 8.67 -35.02
CA GLU A 561 -4.54 8.40 -36.07
C GLU A 561 -4.83 6.88 -36.21
N PRO A 562 -6.09 6.50 -36.48
CA PRO A 562 -6.44 5.09 -36.65
C PRO A 562 -6.00 4.57 -38.03
N LYS A 563 -5.17 3.53 -38.05
CA LYS A 563 -4.86 2.79 -39.26
C LYS A 563 -6.08 1.96 -39.68
N THR A 564 -6.55 2.19 -40.91
CA THR A 564 -7.54 1.38 -41.61
C THR A 564 -7.02 -0.03 -41.88
N PRO A 565 -7.85 -1.10 -41.79
CA PRO A 565 -7.47 -2.46 -42.16
C PRO A 565 -7.44 -2.65 -43.67
N PRO A 566 -6.57 -3.55 -44.20
CA PRO A 566 -6.54 -3.88 -45.63
C PRO A 566 -7.72 -4.78 -46.00
N ARG A 567 -8.12 -4.64 -47.28
CA ARG A 567 -9.20 -5.38 -47.94
C ARG A 567 -8.95 -6.90 -48.04
#